data_b0bcb34d02c662685481e700b5d5731b
#
_entry.id   b0bcb34d02c662685481e700b5d5731b
#
_cell.length_a   1.000
_cell.length_b   1.000
_cell.length_c   1.000
_cell.angle_alpha   90.00
_cell.angle_beta   90.00
_cell.angle_gamma   90.00
#
_symmetry.space_group_name_H-M   'P 1'
#
loop_
_entity.id
_entity.type
_entity.pdbx_description
1 polymer ?
#
loop_
_entity_poly.entity_id
_entity_poly.type
_entity_poly.pdbx_seq_one_letter_code
_entity_poly.pdbx_strand_id
1 'polypeptide(L)'
;VHTVVTALGWVGAVLCLAAYLLVSTGRWQASSGRYQLANVVSGVLMGTIAAVGGVWPSAVTNAVWAVVGLITCLALLRTRHRRSAARPAPAVVADARPRRTTAAQPSGAKGNDWTVRVADRRAHDVDAA
;
A
#
# COMPACT_ATOMS: atom_id res chain seq x y z
N VAL A 1 -36.81 -0.27 20.07
CA VAL A 1 -36.20 -0.98 18.92
C VAL A 1 -35.91 -0.02 17.76
N HIS A 2 -36.87 0.80 17.38
CA HIS A 2 -36.74 1.73 16.23
C HIS A 2 -35.58 2.73 16.41
N THR A 3 -35.41 3.31 17.59
CA THR A 3 -34.35 4.27 17.90
C THR A 3 -32.95 3.64 17.77
N VAL A 4 -32.78 2.40 18.24
CA VAL A 4 -31.50 1.69 18.14
C VAL A 4 -31.15 1.40 16.68
N VAL A 5 -32.12 0.94 15.90
CA VAL A 5 -31.94 0.65 14.47
C VAL A 5 -31.53 1.92 13.73
N THR A 6 -32.22 3.05 13.99
CA THR A 6 -31.89 4.34 13.39
C THR A 6 -30.47 4.81 13.79
N ALA A 7 -30.11 4.70 15.07
CA ALA A 7 -28.80 5.09 15.56
C ALA A 7 -27.68 4.27 14.90
N LEU A 8 -27.85 2.95 14.76
CA LEU A 8 -26.90 2.09 14.07
C LEU A 8 -26.73 2.49 12.59
N GLY A 9 -27.81 2.93 11.92
CA GLY A 9 -27.76 3.47 10.56
C GLY A 9 -26.90 4.71 10.45
N TRP A 10 -27.07 5.65 11.36
CA TRP A 10 -26.24 6.84 11.42
C TRP A 10 -24.77 6.51 11.68
N VAL A 11 -24.48 5.58 12.59
CA VAL A 11 -23.10 5.11 12.83
C VAL A 11 -22.48 4.52 11.56
N GLY A 12 -23.20 3.66 10.83
CA GLY A 12 -22.73 3.11 9.57
C GLY A 12 -22.47 4.17 8.50
N ALA A 13 -23.40 5.14 8.37
CA ALA A 13 -23.27 6.23 7.41
C ALA A 13 -22.08 7.14 7.73
N VAL A 14 -21.92 7.55 8.97
CA VAL A 14 -20.80 8.40 9.43
C VAL A 14 -19.47 7.66 9.25
N LEU A 15 -19.41 6.37 9.58
CA LEU A 15 -18.21 5.55 9.40
C LEU A 15 -17.80 5.47 7.93
N CYS A 16 -18.75 5.23 7.04
CA CYS A 16 -18.52 5.18 5.60
C CYS A 16 -17.99 6.52 5.06
N LEU A 17 -18.65 7.62 5.44
CA LEU A 17 -18.27 8.97 5.03
C LEU A 17 -16.90 9.36 5.57
N ALA A 18 -16.61 9.07 6.83
CA ALA A 18 -15.31 9.34 7.44
C ALA A 18 -14.19 8.54 6.75
N ALA A 19 -14.43 7.27 6.46
CA ALA A 19 -13.48 6.43 5.74
C ALA A 19 -13.19 6.99 4.33
N TYR A 20 -14.23 7.43 3.61
CA TYR A 20 -14.10 8.07 2.31
C TYR A 20 -13.30 9.37 2.39
N LEU A 21 -13.59 10.25 3.34
CA LEU A 21 -12.87 11.51 3.54
C LEU A 21 -11.39 11.28 3.86
N LEU A 22 -11.07 10.27 4.68
CA LEU A 22 -9.69 9.94 5.02
C LEU A 22 -8.91 9.43 3.81
N VAL A 23 -9.54 8.73 2.89
CA VAL A 23 -8.91 8.33 1.62
C VAL A 23 -8.81 9.50 0.66
N SER A 24 -9.87 10.30 0.52
CA SER A 24 -9.90 11.48 -0.36
C SER A 24 -8.88 12.53 0.02
N THR A 25 -8.62 12.71 1.33
CA THR A 25 -7.58 13.61 1.85
C THR A 25 -6.17 13.00 1.85
N GLY A 26 -5.99 11.80 1.33
CA GLY A 26 -4.69 11.13 1.25
C GLY A 26 -4.15 10.60 2.58
N ARG A 27 -4.92 10.70 3.68
CA ARG A 27 -4.52 10.19 5.00
C ARG A 27 -4.57 8.67 5.08
N TRP A 28 -5.48 8.05 4.33
CA TRP A 28 -5.59 6.60 4.19
C TRP A 28 -5.44 6.22 2.73
N GLN A 29 -4.91 5.02 2.51
CA GLN A 29 -4.88 4.42 1.18
C GLN A 29 -6.11 3.54 1.00
N ALA A 30 -6.72 3.57 -0.19
CA ALA A 30 -7.87 2.71 -0.51
C ALA A 30 -7.54 1.20 -0.36
N SER A 31 -6.27 0.83 -0.54
CA SER A 31 -5.76 -0.53 -0.31
C SER A 31 -5.44 -0.82 1.15
N SER A 32 -5.68 0.10 2.09
CA SER A 32 -5.38 -0.13 3.51
C SER A 32 -6.44 -1.03 4.17
N GLY A 33 -5.98 -1.90 5.06
CA GLY A 33 -6.90 -2.76 5.83
C GLY A 33 -7.90 -1.98 6.68
N ARG A 34 -7.54 -0.78 7.15
CA ARG A 34 -8.42 0.11 7.93
C ARG A 34 -9.60 0.58 7.10
N TYR A 35 -9.36 1.00 5.87
CA TYR A 35 -10.41 1.43 4.95
C TYR A 35 -11.34 0.26 4.59
N GLN A 36 -10.78 -0.90 4.28
CA GLN A 36 -11.58 -2.09 3.94
C GLN A 36 -12.43 -2.55 5.14
N LEU A 37 -11.88 -2.52 6.34
CA LEU A 37 -12.62 -2.85 7.56
C LEU A 37 -13.78 -1.87 7.79
N ALA A 38 -13.55 -0.57 7.61
CA ALA A 38 -14.60 0.44 7.72
C ALA A 38 -15.73 0.20 6.70
N ASN A 39 -15.40 -0.18 5.46
CA ASN A 39 -16.39 -0.54 4.44
C ASN A 39 -17.18 -1.79 4.80
N VAL A 40 -16.53 -2.82 5.33
CA VAL A 40 -17.23 -4.03 5.78
C VAL A 40 -18.20 -3.71 6.90
N VAL A 41 -17.75 -3.01 7.94
CA VAL A 41 -18.58 -2.67 9.10
C VAL A 41 -19.75 -1.76 8.70
N SER A 42 -19.50 -0.71 7.93
CA SER A 42 -20.56 0.19 7.47
C SER A 42 -21.55 -0.52 6.55
N GLY A 43 -21.07 -1.35 5.62
CA GLY A 43 -21.91 -2.13 4.70
C GLY A 43 -22.81 -3.13 5.44
N VAL A 44 -22.27 -3.82 6.45
CA VAL A 44 -23.06 -4.73 7.29
C VAL A 44 -24.13 -3.96 8.08
N LEU A 45 -23.76 -2.86 8.74
CA LEU A 45 -24.70 -2.05 9.51
C LEU A 45 -25.82 -1.49 8.64
N MET A 46 -25.48 -0.81 7.55
CA MET A 46 -26.46 -0.20 6.66
C MET A 46 -27.28 -1.24 5.91
N GLY A 47 -26.66 -2.35 5.48
CA GLY A 47 -27.35 -3.45 4.82
C GLY A 47 -28.39 -4.12 5.72
N THR A 48 -28.03 -4.38 6.98
CA THR A 48 -28.95 -4.96 7.96
C THR A 48 -30.16 -4.06 8.21
N ILE A 49 -29.91 -2.75 8.37
CA ILE A 49 -30.97 -1.78 8.63
C ILE A 49 -31.90 -1.62 7.42
N ALA A 50 -31.31 -1.58 6.21
CA ALA A 50 -32.08 -1.54 4.97
C ALA A 50 -32.94 -2.81 4.81
N ALA A 51 -32.42 -4.00 5.14
CA ALA A 51 -33.17 -5.25 5.10
C ALA A 51 -34.33 -5.28 6.10
N VAL A 52 -34.08 -4.85 7.35
CA VAL A 52 -35.12 -4.73 8.38
C VAL A 52 -36.21 -3.71 7.99
N GLY A 53 -35.82 -2.63 7.31
CA GLY A 53 -36.74 -1.63 6.79
C GLY A 53 -37.43 -2.02 5.48
N GLY A 54 -37.18 -3.19 4.92
CA GLY A 54 -37.76 -3.66 3.65
C GLY A 54 -37.20 -2.99 2.40
N VAL A 55 -36.12 -2.21 2.52
CA VAL A 55 -35.49 -1.48 1.40
C VAL A 55 -34.47 -2.40 0.72
N TRP A 56 -34.94 -3.41 0.02
CA TRP A 56 -34.13 -4.49 -0.56
C TRP A 56 -33.01 -4.01 -1.52
N PRO A 57 -33.24 -3.04 -2.45
CA PRO A 57 -32.16 -2.57 -3.32
C PRO A 57 -30.97 -2.02 -2.53
N SER A 58 -31.24 -1.27 -1.45
CA SER A 58 -30.18 -0.74 -0.58
C SER A 58 -29.51 -1.85 0.23
N ALA A 59 -30.27 -2.83 0.72
CA ALA A 59 -29.74 -3.98 1.44
C ALA A 59 -28.76 -4.78 0.58
N VAL A 60 -29.12 -5.08 -0.67
CA VAL A 60 -28.27 -5.81 -1.61
C VAL A 60 -26.99 -5.03 -1.95
N THR A 61 -27.12 -3.73 -2.25
CA THR A 61 -25.97 -2.89 -2.56
C THR A 61 -24.96 -2.86 -1.39
N ASN A 62 -25.43 -2.66 -0.17
CA ASN A 62 -24.57 -2.64 1.00
C ASN A 62 -23.96 -4.02 1.30
N ALA A 63 -24.70 -5.12 1.06
CA ALA A 63 -24.17 -6.46 1.18
C ALA A 63 -23.02 -6.72 0.17
N VAL A 64 -23.18 -6.30 -1.08
CA VAL A 64 -22.10 -6.39 -2.09
C VAL A 64 -20.87 -5.61 -1.64
N TRP A 65 -21.03 -4.39 -1.12
CA TRP A 65 -19.91 -3.62 -0.60
C TRP A 65 -19.21 -4.28 0.58
N ALA A 66 -19.96 -4.85 1.50
CA ALA A 66 -19.41 -5.61 2.62
C ALA A 66 -18.60 -6.83 2.14
N VAL A 67 -19.10 -7.57 1.15
CA VAL A 67 -18.41 -8.73 0.57
C VAL A 67 -17.13 -8.31 -0.15
N VAL A 68 -17.16 -7.28 -0.97
CA VAL A 68 -15.97 -6.76 -1.67
C VAL A 68 -14.90 -6.29 -0.68
N GLY A 69 -15.31 -5.56 0.36
CA GLY A 69 -14.42 -5.14 1.44
C GLY A 69 -13.79 -6.31 2.17
N LEU A 70 -14.59 -7.35 2.47
CA LEU A 70 -14.12 -8.56 3.15
C LEU A 70 -13.10 -9.33 2.31
N ILE A 71 -13.39 -9.57 1.02
CA ILE A 71 -12.47 -10.25 0.10
C ILE A 71 -11.14 -9.50 0.03
N THR A 72 -11.19 -8.19 -0.09
CA THR A 72 -9.98 -7.35 -0.16
C THR A 72 -9.21 -7.41 1.16
N CYS A 73 -9.89 -7.35 2.30
CA CYS A 73 -9.27 -7.47 3.62
C CYS A 73 -8.55 -8.83 3.78
N LEU A 74 -9.21 -9.92 3.40
CA LEU A 74 -8.62 -11.26 3.45
C LEU A 74 -7.41 -11.41 2.51
N ALA A 75 -7.47 -10.84 1.31
CA ALA A 75 -6.34 -10.82 0.38
C ALA A 75 -5.14 -10.06 0.98
N LEU A 76 -5.37 -8.91 1.62
CA LEU A 76 -4.33 -8.14 2.29
C LEU A 76 -3.69 -8.91 3.46
N LEU A 77 -4.50 -9.61 4.25
CA LEU A 77 -3.99 -10.44 5.34
C LEU A 77 -3.13 -11.60 4.83
N ARG A 78 -3.58 -12.28 3.77
CA ARG A 78 -2.81 -13.37 3.14
C ARG A 78 -1.46 -12.90 2.60
N THR A 79 -1.43 -11.74 1.94
CA THR A 79 -0.17 -11.18 1.41
C THR A 79 0.78 -10.74 2.53
N ARG A 80 0.26 -10.21 3.64
CA ARG A 80 1.07 -9.88 4.82
C ARG A 80 1.69 -11.14 5.45
N HIS A 81 0.90 -12.19 5.64
CA HIS A 81 1.41 -13.47 6.16
C HIS A 81 2.50 -14.07 5.27
N ARG A 82 2.31 -14.06 3.95
CA ARG A 82 3.31 -14.55 3.00
C ARG A 82 4.62 -13.74 3.06
N ARG A 83 4.54 -12.41 3.16
CA ARG A 83 5.72 -11.54 3.29
C ARG A 83 6.45 -11.73 4.61
N SER A 84 5.75 -11.98 5.71
CA SER A 84 6.36 -12.29 7.01
C SER A 84 7.06 -13.65 7.01
N ALA A 85 6.49 -14.66 6.34
CA ALA A 85 7.09 -15.97 6.20
C ALA A 85 8.31 -15.99 5.24
N ALA A 86 8.32 -15.09 4.24
CA ALA A 86 9.40 -14.95 3.26
C ALA A 86 10.51 -13.98 3.68
N ARG A 87 10.46 -13.44 4.90
CA ARG A 87 11.55 -12.60 5.41
C ARG A 87 12.77 -13.51 5.68
N PRO A 88 13.84 -13.41 4.88
CA PRO A 88 15.06 -14.16 5.20
C PRO A 88 15.50 -13.74 6.60
N ALA A 89 15.94 -14.71 7.41
CA ALA A 89 16.62 -14.42 8.67
C ALA A 89 17.67 -13.34 8.38
N PRO A 90 17.85 -12.36 9.30
CA PRO A 90 18.91 -11.38 9.11
C PRO A 90 20.19 -12.18 8.84
N ALA A 91 20.75 -12.01 7.64
CA ALA A 91 22.04 -12.56 7.35
C ALA A 91 22.93 -12.02 8.47
N VAL A 92 23.38 -12.90 9.34
CA VAL A 92 24.48 -12.59 10.25
C VAL A 92 25.57 -12.15 9.30
N VAL A 93 25.78 -10.84 9.22
CA VAL A 93 26.94 -10.29 8.56
C VAL A 93 28.10 -10.84 9.39
N ALA A 94 28.56 -12.04 8.99
CA ALA A 94 29.85 -12.52 9.43
C ALA A 94 30.80 -11.40 9.04
N ASP A 95 31.33 -10.75 10.06
CA ASP A 95 32.35 -9.71 9.97
C ASP A 95 33.54 -10.30 9.23
N ALA A 96 33.41 -10.41 7.92
CA ALA A 96 34.52 -10.67 7.03
C ALA A 96 35.27 -9.34 6.91
N ARG A 97 35.97 -8.95 8.00
CA ARG A 97 37.08 -8.02 7.89
C ARG A 97 37.96 -8.54 6.76
N PRO A 98 38.06 -7.81 5.63
CA PRO A 98 39.07 -8.20 4.65
C PRO A 98 40.41 -8.14 5.36
N ARG A 99 41.02 -9.30 5.54
CA ARG A 99 42.47 -9.39 5.90
C ARG A 99 43.19 -8.47 4.93
N ARG A 100 43.70 -7.36 5.45
CA ARG A 100 44.65 -6.51 4.74
C ARG A 100 45.85 -7.41 4.36
N THR A 101 45.76 -8.03 3.22
CA THR A 101 46.95 -8.53 2.54
C THR A 101 47.62 -7.30 1.96
N THR A 102 48.71 -6.92 2.60
CA THR A 102 49.70 -6.00 2.07
C THR A 102 50.29 -6.70 0.85
N ALA A 103 49.74 -6.47 -0.32
CA ALA A 103 50.25 -6.90 -1.60
C ALA A 103 50.41 -5.67 -2.49
N ALA A 104 51.65 -5.45 -2.82
CA ALA A 104 52.23 -4.56 -3.80
C ALA A 104 51.27 -3.93 -4.83
N GLN A 105 51.33 -2.62 -4.90
CA GLN A 105 50.70 -1.77 -5.90
C GLN A 105 51.50 -1.95 -7.22
N PRO A 106 50.88 -2.47 -8.29
CA PRO A 106 51.49 -2.33 -9.60
C PRO A 106 51.19 -0.94 -10.14
N SER A 107 52.22 -0.16 -10.31
CA SER A 107 52.26 1.07 -11.10
C SER A 107 51.82 0.75 -12.52
N GLY A 108 50.87 1.58 -13.05
CA GLY A 108 50.57 1.66 -14.48
C GLY A 108 49.21 1.10 -14.90
N ALA A 109 48.13 1.84 -14.66
CA ALA A 109 46.91 1.63 -15.41
C ALA A 109 46.60 2.93 -16.17
N LYS A 110 46.66 2.83 -17.50
CA LYS A 110 46.19 3.82 -18.46
C LYS A 110 44.75 4.21 -18.14
N GLY A 111 44.48 5.51 -17.94
CA GLY A 111 43.17 6.05 -17.74
C GLY A 111 42.23 5.67 -18.89
N ASN A 112 41.04 5.20 -18.54
CA ASN A 112 40.01 4.83 -19.52
C ASN A 112 39.50 6.09 -20.22
N ASP A 113 39.81 6.21 -21.50
CA ASP A 113 39.54 7.33 -22.44
C ASP A 113 38.05 7.57 -22.74
N TRP A 114 37.13 6.89 -22.06
CA TRP A 114 35.71 7.08 -22.34
C TRP A 114 35.07 8.29 -21.62
N THR A 115 35.64 8.71 -20.48
CA THR A 115 35.13 9.88 -19.75
C THR A 115 35.42 11.19 -20.47
N VAL A 116 36.51 11.26 -21.22
CA VAL A 116 36.86 12.45 -22.02
C VAL A 116 35.92 12.59 -23.24
N ARG A 117 35.53 11.47 -23.87
CA ARG A 117 34.65 11.47 -25.05
C ARG A 117 33.19 11.86 -24.74
N VAL A 118 32.71 11.69 -23.51
CA VAL A 118 31.34 12.10 -23.12
C VAL A 118 31.28 13.61 -22.85
N ALA A 119 32.36 14.19 -22.33
CA ALA A 119 32.43 15.63 -22.09
C ALA A 119 32.50 16.44 -23.42
N ASP A 120 33.24 15.92 -24.39
CA ASP A 120 33.43 16.59 -25.70
C ASP A 120 32.15 16.59 -26.56
N ARG A 121 31.34 15.55 -26.45
CA ARG A 121 30.06 15.47 -27.16
C ARG A 121 29.01 16.45 -26.62
N ARG A 122 29.07 16.81 -25.32
CA ARG A 122 28.14 17.80 -24.72
C ARG A 122 28.51 19.24 -25.06
N ALA A 123 29.78 19.52 -25.33
CA ALA A 123 30.20 20.86 -25.71
C ALA A 123 29.78 21.22 -27.15
N HIS A 124 29.72 20.22 -28.06
CA HIS A 124 29.30 20.44 -29.45
C HIS A 124 27.79 20.63 -29.65
N ASP A 125 26.95 20.10 -28.76
CA ASP A 125 25.50 20.24 -28.86
C ASP A 125 24.97 21.59 -28.31
N VAL A 126 25.77 22.34 -27.58
CA VAL A 126 25.38 23.66 -27.00
C VAL A 126 25.65 24.81 -27.98
N ASP A 127 26.56 24.63 -28.94
CA ASP A 127 26.92 25.69 -29.94
C ASP A 127 26.09 25.58 -31.23
N ALA A 128 25.13 24.62 -31.33
CA ALA A 128 24.29 24.39 -32.50
C ALA A 128 22.79 24.72 -32.31
N ALA A 129 22.41 25.46 -31.21
CA ALA A 129 21.01 25.84 -30.96
C ALA A 129 20.84 27.38 -30.99
#